data_06276b01ddcc53b319b60754fbda273c
#
_entry.id   06276b01ddcc53b319b60754fbda273c
#
_cell.length_a   1.000
_cell.length_b   1.000
_cell.length_c   1.000
_cell.angle_alpha   90.00
_cell.angle_beta   90.00
_cell.angle_gamma   90.00
#
_symmetry.space_group_name_H-M   'P 1'
#
loop_
_entity.id
_entity.type
_entity.pdbx_description
1 polymer ?
#
loop_
_entity_poly.entity_id
_entity_poly.type
_entity_poly.pdbx_seq_one_letter_code
_entity_poly.pdbx_strand_id
1 'polypeptide(L)'
;MLERKIQSTITKHFQSDSNKVLVIDGARQIGKTYIIRHVGKQLFKNFVEINLLEDSLGGRVFEDAKTIDEFYFRLSLVAGEKLGSKKDTLVFLDEIQAYPHLLTLLKFLKTDDRFTYVASGSLLGVTLAKTSSIPIGSIEVKQMFPLDFEEFLWANGVGKAFIENVAAKFKALESLDETVHERLLSLFKRYLLVGGLPDVVNHFIANKNVFEVRSLQSEIHDYYALDASKYDEQNRLKIRRIYDMVPSNLANKKKRIVIKDIENKVGKRFKDYEDEFDYLIHSGIALEVRAISNPSFPLIESTGKNLLKLYLSDVGILTNVLYKHNALAIMNDVKSVNLGAVYESVVAQELSSHGVPLYYYDNKSKGEVDFLFDDYDSLSVVPIEVKSGKDYNVHSALNHFVANDSYAVKKAYVLSNEREVVQTEKIIYMPIYYVMFFSQLPQQCDNLLID
;
A
#
# COMPACT_ATOMS: atom_id res chain seq x y z
N MET A 1 -20.70 -5.14 -2.88
CA MET A 1 -19.85 -4.24 -2.08
C MET A 1 -18.61 -5.03 -1.68
N LEU A 2 -17.41 -4.47 -1.88
CA LEU A 2 -16.17 -5.09 -1.44
C LEU A 2 -15.97 -4.83 0.06
N GLU A 3 -15.71 -5.88 0.81
CA GLU A 3 -15.35 -5.76 2.22
C GLU A 3 -13.88 -5.33 2.33
N ARG A 4 -13.56 -4.40 3.28
CA ARG A 4 -12.23 -3.84 3.45
C ARG A 4 -11.81 -3.88 4.92
N LYS A 5 -10.56 -4.27 5.19
CA LYS A 5 -9.97 -4.30 6.55
C LYS A 5 -10.07 -2.94 7.25
N ILE A 6 -9.83 -1.85 6.50
CA ILE A 6 -9.87 -0.49 7.03
C ILE A 6 -11.25 -0.08 7.56
N GLN A 7 -12.33 -0.74 7.12
CA GLN A 7 -13.68 -0.48 7.62
C GLN A 7 -13.76 -0.64 9.14
N SER A 8 -13.14 -1.69 9.67
CA SER A 8 -13.09 -1.94 11.11
C SER A 8 -12.34 -0.85 11.86
N THR A 9 -11.24 -0.35 11.28
CA THR A 9 -10.44 0.75 11.84
C THR A 9 -11.24 2.05 11.90
N ILE A 10 -11.94 2.40 10.81
CA ILE A 10 -12.80 3.60 10.76
C ILE A 10 -13.94 3.49 11.78
N THR A 11 -14.59 2.32 11.84
CA THR A 11 -15.69 2.06 12.79
C THR A 11 -15.20 2.19 14.24
N LYS A 12 -14.08 1.56 14.59
CA LYS A 12 -13.49 1.65 15.93
C LYS A 12 -13.11 3.09 16.30
N HIS A 13 -12.56 3.86 15.35
CA HIS A 13 -12.20 5.26 15.58
C HIS A 13 -13.45 6.09 15.96
N PHE A 14 -14.56 5.96 15.22
CA PHE A 14 -15.79 6.69 15.53
C PHE A 14 -16.50 6.22 16.80
N GLN A 15 -16.30 4.99 17.22
CA GLN A 15 -16.85 4.44 18.46
C GLN A 15 -15.98 4.70 19.68
N SER A 16 -14.73 5.12 19.48
CA SER A 16 -13.80 5.48 20.55
C SER A 16 -13.93 6.95 20.94
N ASP A 17 -13.53 7.29 22.17
CA ASP A 17 -13.41 8.68 22.62
C ASP A 17 -12.13 9.36 22.09
N SER A 18 -11.78 9.10 20.83
CA SER A 18 -10.56 9.65 20.22
C SER A 18 -10.60 11.17 20.16
N ASN A 19 -9.55 11.79 20.67
CA ASN A 19 -9.35 13.25 20.59
C ASN A 19 -8.73 13.70 19.25
N LYS A 20 -8.68 12.81 18.24
CA LYS A 20 -8.07 13.09 16.94
C LYS A 20 -9.11 13.04 15.83
N VAL A 21 -8.88 13.82 14.79
CA VAL A 21 -9.63 13.69 13.53
C VAL A 21 -8.98 12.60 12.70
N LEU A 22 -9.79 11.64 12.25
CA LEU A 22 -9.31 10.59 11.36
C LEU A 22 -9.10 11.15 9.94
N VAL A 23 -7.93 10.87 9.38
CA VAL A 23 -7.61 11.21 7.99
C VAL A 23 -7.19 9.93 7.26
N ILE A 24 -7.91 9.59 6.19
CA ILE A 24 -7.60 8.44 5.33
C ILE A 24 -6.78 8.91 4.14
N ASP A 25 -5.51 8.50 4.10
CA ASP A 25 -4.58 8.80 3.02
C ASP A 25 -4.35 7.59 2.12
N GLY A 26 -3.96 7.82 0.88
CA GLY A 26 -3.60 6.78 -0.09
C GLY A 26 -3.92 7.16 -1.53
N ALA A 27 -3.53 6.32 -2.47
CA ALA A 27 -3.68 6.57 -3.90
C ALA A 27 -5.13 6.91 -4.30
N ARG A 28 -5.29 7.55 -5.44
CA ARG A 28 -6.62 7.75 -6.03
C ARG A 28 -7.22 6.40 -6.45
N GLN A 29 -8.56 6.34 -6.56
CA GLN A 29 -9.31 5.17 -7.03
C GLN A 29 -9.17 3.88 -6.19
N ILE A 30 -8.67 3.96 -4.95
CA ILE A 30 -8.62 2.81 -4.02
C ILE A 30 -9.86 2.70 -3.12
N GLY A 31 -10.85 3.61 -3.27
CA GLY A 31 -12.13 3.54 -2.59
C GLY A 31 -12.23 4.29 -1.26
N LYS A 32 -11.37 5.29 -0.98
CA LYS A 32 -11.39 6.11 0.26
C LYS A 32 -12.75 6.76 0.51
N THR A 33 -13.22 7.55 -0.44
CA THR A 33 -14.53 8.24 -0.38
C THR A 33 -15.68 7.24 -0.15
N TYR A 34 -15.62 6.12 -0.85
CA TYR A 34 -16.65 5.08 -0.76
C TYR A 34 -16.75 4.48 0.66
N ILE A 35 -15.62 4.06 1.24
CA ILE A 35 -15.62 3.40 2.55
C ILE A 35 -15.98 4.36 3.68
N ILE A 36 -15.52 5.62 3.62
CA ILE A 36 -15.89 6.66 4.60
C ILE A 36 -17.39 6.95 4.52
N ARG A 37 -17.91 7.12 3.30
CA ARG A 37 -19.36 7.33 3.07
C ARG A 37 -20.19 6.17 3.58
N HIS A 38 -19.72 4.94 3.35
CA HIS A 38 -20.42 3.73 3.79
C HIS A 38 -20.50 3.66 5.31
N VAL A 39 -19.37 3.75 6.02
CA VAL A 39 -19.31 3.71 7.49
C VAL A 39 -20.01 4.93 8.12
N GLY A 40 -19.80 6.12 7.55
CA GLY A 40 -20.41 7.35 8.04
C GLY A 40 -21.94 7.30 8.02
N LYS A 41 -22.53 6.85 6.92
CA LYS A 41 -24.00 6.70 6.82
C LYS A 41 -24.59 5.58 7.69
N GLN A 42 -23.79 4.61 8.11
CA GLN A 42 -24.22 3.57 9.05
C GLN A 42 -24.21 4.05 10.50
N LEU A 43 -23.25 4.89 10.88
CA LEU A 43 -23.03 5.27 12.27
C LEU A 43 -23.64 6.62 12.64
N PHE A 44 -23.84 7.52 11.67
CA PHE A 44 -24.33 8.88 11.92
C PHE A 44 -25.66 9.12 11.22
N LYS A 45 -26.57 9.80 11.92
CA LYS A 45 -27.89 10.21 11.40
C LYS A 45 -27.74 11.23 10.26
N ASN A 46 -26.82 12.16 10.42
CA ASN A 46 -26.53 13.22 9.46
C ASN A 46 -25.12 13.03 8.91
N PHE A 47 -25.02 12.91 7.61
CA PHE A 47 -23.76 12.79 6.89
C PHE A 47 -23.63 13.93 5.89
N VAL A 48 -22.66 14.80 6.14
CA VAL A 48 -22.35 15.95 5.29
C VAL A 48 -21.01 15.69 4.60
N GLU A 49 -21.05 15.49 3.29
CA GLU A 49 -19.87 15.28 2.47
C GLU A 49 -19.55 16.55 1.68
N ILE A 50 -18.29 16.98 1.75
CA ILE A 50 -17.76 18.14 1.03
C ILE A 50 -16.59 17.64 0.21
N ASN A 51 -16.77 17.55 -1.11
CA ASN A 51 -15.67 17.27 -2.03
C ASN A 51 -14.99 18.59 -2.39
N LEU A 52 -13.76 18.78 -1.90
CA LEU A 52 -13.03 20.03 -2.04
C LEU A 52 -12.46 20.26 -3.45
N LEU A 53 -12.46 19.24 -4.34
CA LEU A 53 -12.13 19.38 -5.75
C LEU A 53 -13.37 19.67 -6.61
N GLU A 54 -14.54 19.18 -6.20
CA GLU A 54 -15.81 19.32 -6.92
C GLU A 54 -16.74 20.25 -6.16
N ASP A 55 -16.35 21.49 -6.02
CA ASP A 55 -17.18 22.49 -5.34
C ASP A 55 -18.52 22.63 -6.07
N SER A 56 -19.56 21.99 -5.50
CA SER A 56 -20.91 21.89 -6.07
C SER A 56 -21.61 23.24 -6.23
N LEU A 57 -21.08 24.29 -5.61
CA LEU A 57 -21.60 25.67 -5.73
C LEU A 57 -20.86 26.49 -6.79
N GLY A 58 -20.00 25.84 -7.59
CA GLY A 58 -19.33 26.50 -8.74
C GLY A 58 -18.30 27.56 -8.35
N GLY A 59 -17.93 27.63 -7.11
CA GLY A 59 -16.93 28.53 -6.57
C GLY A 59 -16.11 27.85 -5.48
N ARG A 60 -14.95 28.35 -5.20
CA ARG A 60 -14.02 27.82 -4.20
C ARG A 60 -14.51 28.15 -2.79
N VAL A 61 -15.67 27.60 -2.40
CA VAL A 61 -16.39 27.96 -1.14
C VAL A 61 -15.49 27.93 0.07
N PHE A 62 -14.57 26.96 0.17
CA PHE A 62 -13.70 26.82 1.35
C PHE A 62 -12.29 27.39 1.16
N GLU A 63 -11.96 27.98 -0.01
CA GLU A 63 -10.63 28.52 -0.29
C GLU A 63 -10.17 29.55 0.74
N ASP A 64 -11.06 30.43 1.17
CA ASP A 64 -10.78 31.50 2.13
C ASP A 64 -11.27 31.20 3.56
N ALA A 65 -11.63 29.94 3.86
CA ALA A 65 -12.06 29.55 5.20
C ALA A 65 -10.84 29.39 6.13
N LYS A 66 -10.31 30.48 6.64
CA LYS A 66 -9.10 30.52 7.50
C LYS A 66 -9.42 30.47 8.99
N THR A 67 -10.66 30.75 9.38
CA THR A 67 -11.14 30.73 10.76
C THR A 67 -12.27 29.73 10.94
N ILE A 68 -12.53 29.34 12.19
CA ILE A 68 -13.66 28.46 12.56
C ILE A 68 -14.99 29.05 12.11
N ASP A 69 -15.20 30.34 12.37
CA ASP A 69 -16.47 31.00 12.05
C ASP A 69 -16.72 31.08 10.55
N GLU A 70 -15.69 31.40 9.77
CA GLU A 70 -15.76 31.34 8.30
C GLU A 70 -16.05 29.92 7.79
N PHE A 71 -15.43 28.93 8.39
CA PHE A 71 -15.71 27.53 8.05
C PHE A 71 -17.16 27.16 8.32
N TYR A 72 -17.66 27.44 9.50
CA TYR A 72 -19.07 27.13 9.85
C TYR A 72 -20.10 27.93 9.05
N PHE A 73 -19.79 29.16 8.73
CA PHE A 73 -20.66 29.97 7.85
C PHE A 73 -20.82 29.30 6.49
N ARG A 74 -19.69 28.83 5.89
CA ARG A 74 -19.71 28.12 4.62
C ARG A 74 -20.29 26.71 4.72
N LEU A 75 -20.01 26.01 5.82
CA LEU A 75 -20.59 24.71 6.10
C LEU A 75 -22.13 24.79 6.18
N SER A 76 -22.68 25.81 6.83
CA SER A 76 -24.12 25.97 6.90
C SER A 76 -24.78 26.22 5.55
N LEU A 77 -24.08 26.88 4.63
CA LEU A 77 -24.53 27.07 3.26
C LEU A 77 -24.59 25.74 2.46
N VAL A 78 -23.56 24.89 2.62
CA VAL A 78 -23.46 23.61 1.88
C VAL A 78 -24.35 22.53 2.50
N ALA A 79 -24.38 22.44 3.82
CA ALA A 79 -25.08 21.37 4.54
C ALA A 79 -26.58 21.63 4.74
N GLY A 80 -27.01 22.91 4.76
CA GLY A 80 -28.39 23.29 5.02
C GLY A 80 -28.92 22.71 6.34
N GLU A 81 -30.07 22.05 6.30
CA GLU A 81 -30.75 21.47 7.48
C GLU A 81 -30.09 20.15 7.97
N LYS A 82 -29.03 19.66 7.31
CA LYS A 82 -28.34 18.41 7.70
C LYS A 82 -27.42 18.56 8.92
N LEU A 83 -27.27 19.75 9.46
CA LEU A 83 -26.47 19.99 10.67
C LEU A 83 -27.32 19.71 11.92
N GLY A 84 -26.92 18.70 12.69
CA GLY A 84 -27.50 18.33 13.97
C GLY A 84 -26.50 18.48 15.12
N SER A 85 -26.59 17.59 16.12
CA SER A 85 -25.61 17.52 17.21
C SER A 85 -24.32 16.84 16.79
N LYS A 86 -23.27 17.00 17.60
CA LYS A 86 -21.98 16.31 17.38
C LYS A 86 -22.14 14.80 17.23
N LYS A 87 -22.90 14.15 18.08
CA LYS A 87 -23.10 12.69 18.08
C LYS A 87 -23.87 12.22 16.86
N ASP A 88 -24.69 13.10 16.26
CA ASP A 88 -25.54 12.76 15.14
C ASP A 88 -24.95 13.13 13.78
N THR A 89 -23.92 13.98 13.75
CA THR A 89 -23.42 14.59 12.52
C THR A 89 -21.96 14.28 12.26
N LEU A 90 -21.68 13.64 11.12
CA LEU A 90 -20.35 13.48 10.58
C LEU A 90 -20.15 14.45 9.40
N VAL A 91 -19.13 15.29 9.50
CA VAL A 91 -18.65 16.16 8.41
C VAL A 91 -17.43 15.50 7.76
N PHE A 92 -17.56 15.14 6.51
CA PHE A 92 -16.52 14.53 5.73
C PHE A 92 -15.92 15.51 4.73
N LEU A 93 -14.62 15.80 4.88
CA LEU A 93 -13.84 16.64 3.97
C LEU A 93 -13.06 15.73 3.02
N ASP A 94 -13.57 15.58 1.80
CA ASP A 94 -12.93 14.74 0.76
C ASP A 94 -11.94 15.57 -0.05
N GLU A 95 -10.81 14.95 -0.44
CA GLU A 95 -9.72 15.57 -1.20
C GLU A 95 -9.11 16.81 -0.51
N ILE A 96 -8.82 16.69 0.81
CA ILE A 96 -8.40 17.81 1.68
C ILE A 96 -7.11 18.48 1.20
N GLN A 97 -6.28 17.81 0.39
CA GLN A 97 -5.09 18.41 -0.21
C GLN A 97 -5.39 19.57 -1.16
N ALA A 98 -6.63 19.70 -1.64
CA ALA A 98 -7.04 20.86 -2.46
C ALA A 98 -6.90 22.17 -1.69
N TYR A 99 -7.14 22.14 -0.37
CA TYR A 99 -7.07 23.29 0.52
C TYR A 99 -6.19 22.99 1.76
N PRO A 100 -4.84 23.06 1.63
CA PRO A 100 -3.91 22.68 2.70
C PRO A 100 -4.14 23.39 4.04
N HIS A 101 -4.67 24.63 4.04
CA HIS A 101 -4.97 25.36 5.26
C HIS A 101 -6.10 24.70 6.11
N LEU A 102 -6.99 23.92 5.47
CA LEU A 102 -8.02 23.16 6.19
C LEU A 102 -7.42 22.06 7.05
N LEU A 103 -6.26 21.47 6.67
CA LEU A 103 -5.55 20.54 7.55
C LEU A 103 -5.17 21.19 8.89
N THR A 104 -4.67 22.43 8.84
CA THR A 104 -4.37 23.19 10.05
C THR A 104 -5.65 23.51 10.83
N LEU A 105 -6.74 23.83 10.12
CA LEU A 105 -8.03 24.17 10.72
C LEU A 105 -8.68 22.97 11.44
N LEU A 106 -8.42 21.72 11.00
CA LEU A 106 -8.92 20.50 11.66
C LEU A 106 -8.62 20.47 13.16
N LYS A 107 -7.46 20.98 13.59
CA LYS A 107 -7.10 21.08 15.01
C LYS A 107 -8.10 21.94 15.78
N PHE A 108 -8.46 23.09 15.23
CA PHE A 108 -9.37 24.03 15.86
C PHE A 108 -10.82 23.54 15.80
N LEU A 109 -11.26 22.96 14.69
CA LEU A 109 -12.57 22.33 14.55
C LEU A 109 -12.76 21.19 15.55
N LYS A 110 -11.71 20.39 15.79
CA LYS A 110 -11.73 19.33 16.80
C LYS A 110 -11.86 19.90 18.22
N THR A 111 -11.17 21.01 18.52
CA THR A 111 -11.22 21.64 19.84
C THR A 111 -12.58 22.33 20.09
N ASP A 112 -13.18 22.94 19.06
CA ASP A 112 -14.51 23.56 19.13
C ASP A 112 -15.62 22.51 19.29
N ASP A 113 -15.42 21.29 18.80
CA ASP A 113 -16.17 20.08 19.13
C ASP A 113 -17.66 20.09 18.75
N ARG A 114 -18.08 20.90 17.76
CA ARG A 114 -19.49 21.00 17.32
C ARG A 114 -19.96 19.76 16.57
N PHE A 115 -19.08 19.15 15.75
CA PHE A 115 -19.38 17.98 14.94
C PHE A 115 -18.27 16.94 15.02
N THR A 116 -18.54 15.72 14.55
CA THR A 116 -17.50 14.73 14.27
C THR A 116 -16.95 14.98 12.87
N TYR A 117 -15.62 14.88 12.72
CA TYR A 117 -14.94 15.16 11.47
C TYR A 117 -14.16 13.95 11.00
N VAL A 118 -14.10 13.78 9.68
CA VAL A 118 -13.18 12.86 8.98
C VAL A 118 -12.70 13.56 7.71
N ALA A 119 -11.48 13.26 7.30
CA ALA A 119 -10.97 13.75 6.03
C ALA A 119 -10.40 12.60 5.21
N SER A 120 -10.34 12.78 3.89
CA SER A 120 -9.55 11.94 3.01
C SER A 120 -8.70 12.78 2.08
N GLY A 121 -7.59 12.20 1.62
CA GLY A 121 -6.72 12.83 0.66
C GLY A 121 -5.88 11.83 -0.11
N SER A 122 -5.39 12.26 -1.25
CA SER A 122 -4.27 11.68 -1.94
C SER A 122 -3.12 12.68 -1.84
N LEU A 123 -1.89 12.25 -1.57
CA LEU A 123 -0.75 13.18 -1.38
C LEU A 123 -0.68 13.89 -0.02
N LEU A 124 -1.26 13.31 1.00
CA LEU A 124 -1.25 13.95 2.32
C LEU A 124 0.19 14.20 2.81
N GLY A 125 1.11 13.26 2.60
CA GLY A 125 2.54 13.40 2.96
C GLY A 125 3.19 14.62 2.31
N VAL A 126 2.98 14.82 1.00
CA VAL A 126 3.49 15.99 0.26
C VAL A 126 2.82 17.29 0.75
N THR A 127 1.52 17.22 1.01
CA THR A 127 0.75 18.38 1.47
C THR A 127 1.18 18.81 2.88
N LEU A 128 1.35 17.85 3.80
CA LEU A 128 1.84 18.13 5.16
C LEU A 128 3.24 18.74 5.16
N ALA A 129 4.14 18.29 4.29
CA ALA A 129 5.48 18.87 4.17
C ALA A 129 5.46 20.34 3.70
N LYS A 130 4.42 20.74 2.96
CA LYS A 130 4.23 22.12 2.45
C LYS A 130 3.39 22.99 3.38
N THR A 131 2.73 22.43 4.40
CA THR A 131 1.93 23.24 5.34
C THR A 131 2.79 23.95 6.37
N SER A 132 2.44 25.18 6.71
CA SER A 132 3.15 26.00 7.70
C SER A 132 3.03 25.48 9.14
N SER A 133 2.05 24.62 9.40
CA SER A 133 1.83 24.01 10.72
C SER A 133 1.14 22.66 10.56
N ILE A 134 1.87 21.59 10.87
CA ILE A 134 1.30 20.24 10.92
C ILE A 134 0.50 20.10 12.22
N PRO A 135 -0.78 19.68 12.18
CA PRO A 135 -1.61 19.53 13.37
C PRO A 135 -1.24 18.26 14.17
N ILE A 136 0.03 18.16 14.58
CA ILE A 136 0.57 17.01 15.35
C ILE A 136 -0.29 16.82 16.62
N GLY A 137 -0.72 15.59 16.86
CA GLY A 137 -1.55 15.25 18.02
C GLY A 137 -3.07 15.47 17.84
N SER A 138 -3.51 16.22 16.81
CA SER A 138 -4.94 16.49 16.54
C SER A 138 -5.51 15.66 15.40
N ILE A 139 -4.67 15.04 14.59
CA ILE A 139 -5.07 14.13 13.51
C ILE A 139 -4.49 12.73 13.73
N GLU A 140 -5.21 11.72 13.25
CA GLU A 140 -4.76 10.34 13.12
C GLU A 140 -4.80 9.96 11.65
N VAL A 141 -3.63 9.74 11.04
CA VAL A 141 -3.54 9.36 9.63
C VAL A 141 -3.52 7.84 9.52
N LYS A 142 -4.41 7.29 8.70
CA LYS A 142 -4.42 5.87 8.33
C LYS A 142 -4.22 5.75 6.83
N GLN A 143 -3.22 4.97 6.46
CA GLN A 143 -2.97 4.63 5.06
C GLN A 143 -3.97 3.59 4.57
N MET A 144 -4.51 3.81 3.38
CA MET A 144 -5.33 2.86 2.65
C MET A 144 -4.62 2.45 1.37
N PHE A 145 -4.64 1.15 1.09
CA PHE A 145 -4.00 0.53 -0.08
C PHE A 145 -5.05 -0.05 -1.03
N PRO A 146 -4.71 -0.46 -2.26
CA PRO A 146 -5.53 -1.39 -3.03
C PRO A 146 -5.90 -2.62 -2.18
N LEU A 147 -6.87 -3.44 -2.59
CA LEU A 147 -7.19 -4.68 -1.89
C LEU A 147 -5.92 -5.54 -1.80
N ASP A 148 -5.62 -6.03 -0.59
CA ASP A 148 -4.64 -7.09 -0.41
C ASP A 148 -5.21 -8.46 -0.83
N PHE A 149 -4.40 -9.50 -0.80
CA PHE A 149 -4.84 -10.81 -1.27
C PHE A 149 -5.97 -11.38 -0.39
N GLU A 150 -5.96 -11.17 0.91
CA GLU A 150 -7.04 -11.60 1.79
C GLU A 150 -8.37 -10.91 1.46
N GLU A 151 -8.36 -9.60 1.25
CA GLU A 151 -9.54 -8.83 0.81
C GLU A 151 -10.03 -9.30 -0.58
N PHE A 152 -9.09 -9.64 -1.48
CA PHE A 152 -9.41 -10.23 -2.78
C PHE A 152 -10.05 -11.62 -2.64
N LEU A 153 -9.61 -12.44 -1.68
CA LEU A 153 -10.25 -13.72 -1.37
C LEU A 153 -11.68 -13.53 -0.87
N TRP A 154 -11.92 -12.59 0.03
CA TRP A 154 -13.28 -12.24 0.48
C TRP A 154 -14.17 -11.82 -0.70
N ALA A 155 -13.65 -10.98 -1.58
CA ALA A 155 -14.35 -10.52 -2.77
C ALA A 155 -14.72 -11.67 -3.73
N ASN A 156 -13.94 -12.76 -3.73
CA ASN A 156 -14.20 -13.98 -4.51
C ASN A 156 -15.01 -15.04 -3.73
N GLY A 157 -15.60 -14.68 -2.60
CA GLY A 157 -16.49 -15.54 -1.82
C GLY A 157 -15.79 -16.54 -0.89
N VAL A 158 -14.50 -16.35 -0.61
CA VAL A 158 -13.78 -17.16 0.39
C VAL A 158 -14.14 -16.65 1.78
N GLY A 159 -14.69 -17.52 2.61
CA GLY A 159 -15.13 -17.16 3.96
C GLY A 159 -13.96 -16.92 4.94
N LYS A 160 -14.15 -15.99 5.87
CA LYS A 160 -13.13 -15.63 6.89
C LYS A 160 -12.70 -16.82 7.75
N ALA A 161 -13.65 -17.66 8.18
CA ALA A 161 -13.34 -18.86 8.96
C ALA A 161 -12.39 -19.82 8.23
N PHE A 162 -12.50 -19.92 6.90
CA PHE A 162 -11.55 -20.69 6.10
C PHE A 162 -10.15 -20.07 6.16
N ILE A 163 -10.06 -18.74 5.99
CA ILE A 163 -8.77 -18.02 6.05
C ILE A 163 -8.13 -18.14 7.44
N GLU A 164 -8.91 -18.08 8.52
CA GLU A 164 -8.45 -18.31 9.88
C GLU A 164 -7.85 -19.72 10.06
N ASN A 165 -8.46 -20.76 9.45
CA ASN A 165 -7.89 -22.10 9.44
C ASN A 165 -6.57 -22.16 8.63
N VAL A 166 -6.48 -21.47 7.51
CA VAL A 166 -5.24 -21.36 6.72
C VAL A 166 -4.15 -20.62 7.53
N ALA A 167 -4.53 -19.57 8.26
CA ALA A 167 -3.62 -18.84 9.15
C ALA A 167 -3.11 -19.72 10.32
N ALA A 168 -3.96 -20.61 10.86
CA ALA A 168 -3.53 -21.56 11.86
C ALA A 168 -2.48 -22.55 11.31
N LYS A 169 -2.66 -23.03 10.09
CA LYS A 169 -1.67 -23.88 9.39
C LYS A 169 -0.35 -23.13 9.13
N PHE A 170 -0.43 -21.87 8.69
CA PHE A 170 0.75 -21.01 8.55
C PHE A 170 1.55 -20.90 9.86
N LYS A 171 0.86 -20.63 11.00
CA LYS A 171 1.51 -20.51 12.31
C LYS A 171 2.11 -21.83 12.79
N ALA A 172 1.45 -22.95 12.50
CA ALA A 172 1.92 -24.29 12.84
C ALA A 172 3.02 -24.81 11.90
N LEU A 173 3.38 -24.07 10.85
CA LEU A 173 4.30 -24.49 9.79
C LEU A 173 3.86 -25.81 9.13
N GLU A 174 2.55 -25.98 8.93
CA GLU A 174 1.96 -27.16 8.30
C GLU A 174 1.58 -26.90 6.84
N SER A 175 1.83 -27.88 5.98
CA SER A 175 1.40 -27.85 4.58
C SER A 175 -0.13 -28.02 4.48
N LEU A 176 -0.73 -27.32 3.52
CA LEU A 176 -2.13 -27.54 3.14
C LEU A 176 -2.26 -28.85 2.32
N ASP A 177 -3.46 -29.41 2.27
CA ASP A 177 -3.73 -30.46 1.29
C ASP A 177 -3.62 -29.91 -0.15
N GLU A 178 -3.42 -30.82 -1.10
CA GLU A 178 -3.14 -30.45 -2.50
C GLU A 178 -4.29 -29.65 -3.13
N THR A 179 -5.54 -30.05 -2.89
CA THR A 179 -6.70 -29.40 -3.48
C THR A 179 -6.87 -27.95 -2.97
N VAL A 180 -6.64 -27.73 -1.68
CA VAL A 180 -6.70 -26.39 -1.07
C VAL A 180 -5.55 -25.53 -1.57
N HIS A 181 -4.33 -26.10 -1.64
CA HIS A 181 -3.16 -25.41 -2.21
C HIS A 181 -3.41 -24.94 -3.64
N GLU A 182 -3.82 -25.85 -4.53
CA GLU A 182 -4.09 -25.54 -5.94
C GLU A 182 -5.17 -24.45 -6.09
N ARG A 183 -6.20 -24.52 -5.26
CA ARG A 183 -7.27 -23.51 -5.26
C ARG A 183 -6.76 -22.15 -4.85
N LEU A 184 -6.00 -22.05 -3.75
CA LEU A 184 -5.42 -20.78 -3.29
C LEU A 184 -4.40 -20.24 -4.28
N LEU A 185 -3.53 -21.09 -4.83
CA LEU A 185 -2.56 -20.70 -5.85
C LEU A 185 -3.25 -20.18 -7.11
N SER A 186 -4.34 -20.82 -7.55
CA SER A 186 -5.14 -20.35 -8.68
C SER A 186 -5.75 -18.98 -8.42
N LEU A 187 -6.27 -18.72 -7.20
CA LEU A 187 -6.80 -17.42 -6.81
C LEU A 187 -5.68 -16.38 -6.70
N PHE A 188 -4.50 -16.75 -6.21
CA PHE A 188 -3.34 -15.89 -6.15
C PHE A 188 -2.88 -15.46 -7.57
N LYS A 189 -2.81 -16.39 -8.52
CA LYS A 189 -2.49 -16.06 -9.91
C LYS A 189 -3.54 -15.14 -10.56
N ARG A 190 -4.82 -15.30 -10.20
CA ARG A 190 -5.87 -14.35 -10.62
C ARG A 190 -5.64 -12.96 -10.01
N TYR A 191 -5.22 -12.92 -8.75
CA TYR A 191 -4.86 -11.67 -8.10
C TYR A 191 -3.66 -10.97 -8.78
N LEU A 192 -2.63 -11.73 -9.20
CA LEU A 192 -1.54 -11.18 -10.02
C LEU A 192 -2.04 -10.54 -11.33
N LEU A 193 -3.13 -11.08 -11.87
CA LEU A 193 -3.71 -10.59 -13.11
C LEU A 193 -4.64 -9.38 -12.89
N VAL A 194 -5.50 -9.44 -11.89
CA VAL A 194 -6.56 -8.46 -11.62
C VAL A 194 -6.05 -7.30 -10.78
N GLY A 195 -5.15 -7.56 -9.83
CA GLY A 195 -4.72 -6.60 -8.82
C GLY A 195 -5.77 -6.38 -7.74
N GLY A 196 -5.57 -5.32 -6.96
CA GLY A 196 -6.41 -4.93 -5.84
C GLY A 196 -7.18 -3.63 -6.03
N LEU A 197 -7.19 -3.01 -7.21
CA LEU A 197 -7.98 -1.81 -7.46
C LEU A 197 -9.47 -2.11 -7.42
N PRO A 198 -10.29 -1.44 -6.57
CA PRO A 198 -11.67 -1.82 -6.31
C PRO A 198 -12.55 -1.91 -7.56
N ASP A 199 -12.43 -0.95 -8.48
CA ASP A 199 -13.23 -0.94 -9.70
C ASP A 199 -12.87 -2.09 -10.63
N VAL A 200 -11.56 -2.42 -10.72
CA VAL A 200 -11.05 -3.56 -11.49
C VAL A 200 -11.54 -4.87 -10.90
N VAL A 201 -11.47 -5.01 -9.57
CA VAL A 201 -11.95 -6.22 -8.86
C VAL A 201 -13.46 -6.40 -9.02
N ASN A 202 -14.25 -5.33 -8.84
CA ASN A 202 -15.70 -5.37 -9.05
C ASN A 202 -16.05 -5.78 -10.49
N HIS A 203 -15.37 -5.20 -11.47
CA HIS A 203 -15.59 -5.51 -12.87
C HIS A 203 -15.25 -6.97 -13.20
N PHE A 204 -14.12 -7.45 -12.68
CA PHE A 204 -13.72 -8.85 -12.81
C PHE A 204 -14.73 -9.82 -12.20
N ILE A 205 -15.25 -9.53 -11.00
CA ILE A 205 -16.23 -10.39 -10.33
C ILE A 205 -17.53 -10.46 -11.12
N ALA A 206 -18.00 -9.32 -11.64
CA ALA A 206 -19.25 -9.21 -12.39
C ALA A 206 -19.19 -9.91 -13.74
N ASN A 207 -18.13 -9.68 -14.52
CA ASN A 207 -18.08 -10.00 -15.95
C ASN A 207 -17.13 -11.16 -16.29
N LYS A 208 -16.13 -11.45 -15.43
CA LYS A 208 -15.05 -12.44 -15.69
C LYS A 208 -14.28 -12.17 -17.01
N ASN A 209 -14.35 -10.95 -17.53
CA ASN A 209 -13.76 -10.56 -18.81
C ASN A 209 -12.38 -9.93 -18.61
N VAL A 210 -11.31 -10.66 -18.98
CA VAL A 210 -9.94 -10.20 -18.83
C VAL A 210 -9.62 -9.01 -19.73
N PHE A 211 -10.20 -8.91 -20.92
CA PHE A 211 -9.95 -7.78 -21.82
C PHE A 211 -10.44 -6.45 -21.23
N GLU A 212 -11.64 -6.45 -20.66
CA GLU A 212 -12.20 -5.27 -20.02
C GLU A 212 -11.41 -4.89 -18.75
N VAL A 213 -10.99 -5.88 -17.96
CA VAL A 213 -10.08 -5.68 -16.83
C VAL A 213 -8.79 -4.98 -17.27
N ARG A 214 -8.16 -5.45 -18.37
CA ARG A 214 -6.93 -4.86 -18.92
C ARG A 214 -7.13 -3.44 -19.45
N SER A 215 -8.28 -3.17 -20.08
CA SER A 215 -8.63 -1.82 -20.53
C SER A 215 -8.71 -0.85 -19.36
N LEU A 216 -9.45 -1.23 -18.31
CA LEU A 216 -9.61 -0.42 -17.11
C LEU A 216 -8.27 -0.19 -16.37
N GLN A 217 -7.44 -1.21 -16.28
CA GLN A 217 -6.08 -1.07 -15.71
C GLN A 217 -5.21 -0.10 -16.52
N SER A 218 -5.31 -0.13 -17.87
CA SER A 218 -4.58 0.82 -18.72
C SER A 218 -5.05 2.26 -18.50
N GLU A 219 -6.36 2.48 -18.41
CA GLU A 219 -6.95 3.79 -18.12
C GLU A 219 -6.47 4.34 -16.77
N ILE A 220 -6.44 3.48 -15.72
CA ILE A 220 -5.97 3.89 -14.40
C ILE A 220 -4.46 4.17 -14.40
N HIS A 221 -3.66 3.36 -15.10
CA HIS A 221 -2.23 3.59 -15.26
C HIS A 221 -1.94 4.94 -15.94
N ASP A 222 -2.63 5.22 -17.05
CA ASP A 222 -2.50 6.50 -17.76
C ASP A 222 -2.97 7.67 -16.89
N TYR A 223 -4.05 7.47 -16.12
CA TYR A 223 -4.55 8.46 -15.17
C TYR A 223 -3.52 8.78 -14.09
N TYR A 224 -2.88 7.78 -13.49
CA TYR A 224 -1.82 7.98 -12.51
C TYR A 224 -0.63 8.73 -13.09
N ALA A 225 -0.20 8.40 -14.30
CA ALA A 225 0.86 9.09 -15.01
C ALA A 225 0.52 10.56 -15.29
N LEU A 226 -0.74 10.86 -15.64
CA LEU A 226 -1.24 12.21 -15.86
C LEU A 226 -1.41 13.00 -14.56
N ASP A 227 -1.94 12.38 -13.51
CA ASP A 227 -2.16 13.03 -12.22
C ASP A 227 -0.84 13.40 -11.56
N ALA A 228 0.13 12.49 -11.61
CA ALA A 228 1.51 12.77 -11.21
C ALA A 228 2.08 14.00 -11.93
N SER A 229 1.68 14.26 -13.18
CA SER A 229 2.15 15.39 -13.96
C SER A 229 1.46 16.74 -13.65
N LYS A 230 0.34 16.75 -12.92
CA LYS A 230 -0.42 17.99 -12.62
C LYS A 230 0.12 18.78 -11.43
N TYR A 231 0.77 18.11 -10.51
CA TYR A 231 1.15 18.69 -9.22
C TYR A 231 2.41 19.54 -9.25
N ASP A 232 3.29 19.31 -10.23
CA ASP A 232 4.50 20.09 -10.41
C ASP A 232 4.72 20.36 -11.90
N GLU A 233 4.33 21.54 -12.36
CA GLU A 233 4.46 21.92 -13.76
C GLU A 233 5.91 21.92 -14.26
N GLN A 234 6.88 22.17 -13.37
CA GLN A 234 8.30 22.20 -13.73
C GLN A 234 8.90 20.81 -13.84
N ASN A 235 8.48 19.87 -12.97
CA ASN A 235 9.05 18.52 -12.89
C ASN A 235 8.12 17.42 -13.43
N ARG A 236 6.92 17.77 -13.89
CA ARG A 236 5.91 16.81 -14.36
C ARG A 236 6.43 15.75 -15.34
N LEU A 237 7.31 16.15 -16.26
CA LEU A 237 7.88 15.21 -17.23
C LEU A 237 8.86 14.22 -16.61
N LYS A 238 9.57 14.63 -15.57
CA LYS A 238 10.49 13.74 -14.84
C LYS A 238 9.71 12.72 -14.00
N ILE A 239 8.70 13.19 -13.24
CA ILE A 239 7.83 12.32 -12.44
C ILE A 239 7.20 11.24 -13.33
N ARG A 240 6.60 11.66 -14.44
CA ARG A 240 6.02 10.73 -15.41
C ARG A 240 7.04 9.74 -15.96
N ARG A 241 8.22 10.20 -16.36
CA ARG A 241 9.29 9.32 -16.87
C ARG A 241 9.72 8.29 -15.85
N ILE A 242 9.90 8.71 -14.58
CA ILE A 242 10.25 7.77 -13.51
C ILE A 242 9.16 6.73 -13.34
N TYR A 243 7.88 7.14 -13.32
CA TYR A 243 6.75 6.22 -13.21
C TYR A 243 6.68 5.24 -14.38
N ASP A 244 6.78 5.73 -15.61
CA ASP A 244 6.76 4.90 -16.83
C ASP A 244 7.95 3.92 -16.90
N MET A 245 9.08 4.23 -16.25
CA MET A 245 10.26 3.37 -16.20
C MET A 245 10.17 2.25 -15.15
N VAL A 246 9.27 2.31 -14.17
CA VAL A 246 9.18 1.32 -13.08
C VAL A 246 9.03 -0.11 -13.64
N PRO A 247 8.09 -0.42 -14.54
CA PRO A 247 7.93 -1.78 -15.06
C PRO A 247 9.18 -2.31 -15.79
N SER A 248 9.82 -1.47 -16.60
CA SER A 248 11.02 -1.86 -17.34
C SER A 248 12.22 -2.09 -16.41
N ASN A 249 12.38 -1.27 -15.37
CA ASN A 249 13.43 -1.44 -14.38
C ASN A 249 13.24 -2.75 -13.59
N LEU A 250 12.01 -3.08 -13.21
CA LEU A 250 11.71 -4.35 -12.52
C LEU A 250 11.92 -5.58 -13.41
N ALA A 251 11.70 -5.47 -14.72
CA ALA A 251 11.99 -6.53 -15.66
C ALA A 251 13.50 -6.77 -15.88
N ASN A 252 14.35 -5.80 -15.55
CA ASN A 252 15.79 -5.90 -15.68
C ASN A 252 16.40 -6.72 -14.54
N LYS A 253 17.59 -7.30 -14.78
CA LYS A 253 18.32 -8.13 -13.80
C LYS A 253 18.59 -7.40 -12.47
N LYS A 254 18.84 -6.10 -12.49
CA LYS A 254 19.16 -5.31 -11.28
C LYS A 254 17.94 -4.73 -10.57
N LYS A 255 16.79 -4.69 -11.22
CA LYS A 255 15.48 -4.24 -10.68
C LYS A 255 15.49 -2.87 -9.96
N ARG A 256 16.51 -2.05 -10.13
CA ARG A 256 16.66 -0.75 -9.47
C ARG A 256 16.60 0.41 -10.47
N ILE A 257 16.21 1.57 -9.97
CA ILE A 257 16.19 2.80 -10.77
C ILE A 257 17.62 3.19 -11.15
N VAL A 258 17.83 3.45 -12.44
CA VAL A 258 19.08 3.93 -12.99
C VAL A 258 18.95 5.41 -13.30
N ILE A 259 19.49 6.26 -12.43
CA ILE A 259 19.30 7.73 -12.46
C ILE A 259 19.65 8.35 -13.82
N LYS A 260 20.71 7.89 -14.49
CA LYS A 260 21.11 8.42 -15.82
C LYS A 260 20.03 8.22 -16.89
N ASP A 261 19.16 7.21 -16.74
CA ASP A 261 18.16 6.87 -17.74
C ASP A 261 16.90 7.77 -17.65
N ILE A 262 16.73 8.51 -16.55
CA ILE A 262 15.60 9.42 -16.35
C ILE A 262 15.60 10.54 -17.39
N GLU A 263 16.76 11.16 -17.66
CA GLU A 263 16.90 12.24 -18.61
C GLU A 263 18.02 12.01 -19.66
N ASN A 264 18.64 10.83 -19.69
CA ASN A 264 19.83 10.51 -20.49
C ASN A 264 21.01 11.47 -20.22
N LYS A 265 21.14 11.94 -18.96
CA LYS A 265 22.20 12.89 -18.54
C LYS A 265 23.20 12.19 -17.63
N VAL A 266 24.49 12.42 -17.90
CA VAL A 266 25.61 11.99 -17.05
C VAL A 266 25.81 12.98 -15.90
N GLY A 267 26.19 12.47 -14.73
CA GLY A 267 26.52 13.31 -13.55
C GLY A 267 25.35 13.61 -12.62
N LYS A 268 24.12 13.25 -12.99
CA LYS A 268 22.97 13.33 -12.09
C LYS A 268 23.04 12.28 -10.99
N ARG A 269 22.56 12.62 -9.80
CA ARG A 269 22.53 11.77 -8.60
C ARG A 269 21.11 11.61 -8.10
N PHE A 270 20.87 10.68 -7.19
CA PHE A 270 19.57 10.42 -6.56
C PHE A 270 18.92 11.70 -6.02
N LYS A 271 19.68 12.50 -5.28
CA LYS A 271 19.22 13.77 -4.70
C LYS A 271 18.71 14.81 -5.71
N ASP A 272 19.07 14.67 -6.99
CA ASP A 272 18.60 15.60 -8.04
C ASP A 272 17.15 15.27 -8.49
N TYR A 273 16.58 14.19 -7.98
CA TYR A 273 15.24 13.67 -8.27
C TYR A 273 14.47 13.24 -7.00
N GLU A 274 14.93 13.70 -5.83
CA GLU A 274 14.36 13.32 -4.54
C GLU A 274 12.88 13.73 -4.44
N ASP A 275 12.55 14.95 -4.85
CA ASP A 275 11.18 15.47 -4.86
C ASP A 275 10.26 14.65 -5.76
N GLU A 276 10.75 14.20 -6.92
CA GLU A 276 9.99 13.37 -7.85
C GLU A 276 9.74 11.96 -7.30
N PHE A 277 10.73 11.37 -6.64
CA PHE A 277 10.56 10.09 -5.95
C PHE A 277 9.60 10.20 -4.78
N ASP A 278 9.79 11.20 -3.92
CA ASP A 278 8.93 11.46 -2.77
C ASP A 278 7.48 11.67 -3.21
N TYR A 279 7.27 12.37 -4.33
CA TYR A 279 5.94 12.52 -4.91
C TYR A 279 5.30 11.17 -5.25
N LEU A 280 5.99 10.30 -6.00
CA LEU A 280 5.47 9.00 -6.42
C LEU A 280 5.16 8.08 -5.22
N ILE A 281 6.01 8.13 -4.20
CA ILE A 281 5.87 7.32 -2.99
C ILE A 281 4.70 7.84 -2.14
N HIS A 282 4.69 9.14 -1.84
CA HIS A 282 3.66 9.73 -0.97
C HIS A 282 2.29 9.85 -1.64
N SER A 283 2.22 9.80 -2.98
CA SER A 283 0.94 9.65 -3.69
C SER A 283 0.36 8.24 -3.60
N GLY A 284 1.13 7.28 -3.11
CA GLY A 284 0.72 5.89 -2.98
C GLY A 284 0.64 5.12 -4.30
N ILE A 285 1.17 5.67 -5.42
CA ILE A 285 1.19 4.98 -6.72
C ILE A 285 2.45 4.15 -6.94
N ALA A 286 3.51 4.39 -6.14
CA ALA A 286 4.72 3.59 -6.12
C ALA A 286 5.10 3.21 -4.70
N LEU A 287 5.73 2.05 -4.55
CA LEU A 287 6.26 1.53 -3.30
C LEU A 287 7.78 1.59 -3.34
N GLU A 288 8.36 2.18 -2.30
CA GLU A 288 9.80 2.30 -2.14
C GLU A 288 10.38 1.07 -1.44
N VAL A 289 11.48 0.53 -1.97
CA VAL A 289 12.28 -0.51 -1.28
C VAL A 289 13.74 -0.07 -1.25
N ARG A 290 14.26 0.19 -0.05
CA ARG A 290 15.61 0.76 0.16
C ARG A 290 16.67 -0.32 0.31
N ALA A 291 17.83 -0.10 -0.29
CA ALA A 291 18.97 -1.03 -0.19
C ALA A 291 19.69 -0.91 1.15
N ILE A 292 19.99 -2.06 1.76
CA ILE A 292 20.87 -2.18 2.94
C ILE A 292 22.00 -3.15 2.60
N SER A 293 23.23 -2.81 3.01
CA SER A 293 24.39 -3.67 2.76
C SER A 293 24.88 -4.43 3.99
N ASN A 294 24.71 -3.83 5.17
CA ASN A 294 25.08 -4.39 6.47
C ASN A 294 23.89 -4.21 7.39
N PRO A 295 22.91 -5.14 7.33
CA PRO A 295 21.72 -5.06 8.15
C PRO A 295 22.04 -5.33 9.62
N SER A 296 21.43 -4.53 10.49
CA SER A 296 21.36 -4.74 11.93
C SER A 296 19.92 -4.48 12.40
N PHE A 297 19.49 -5.16 13.44
CA PHE A 297 18.19 -4.88 14.05
C PHE A 297 18.31 -3.69 15.01
N PRO A 298 17.39 -2.72 14.98
CA PRO A 298 16.34 -2.54 13.96
C PRO A 298 16.91 -1.98 12.63
N LEU A 299 16.32 -2.39 11.50
CA LEU A 299 16.80 -2.04 10.16
C LEU A 299 16.89 -0.54 9.89
N ILE A 300 16.10 0.28 10.59
CA ILE A 300 16.14 1.74 10.48
C ILE A 300 17.51 2.32 10.88
N GLU A 301 18.25 1.63 11.74
CA GLU A 301 19.62 2.04 12.13
C GLU A 301 20.66 1.65 11.08
N SER A 302 20.29 0.77 10.16
CA SER A 302 21.20 0.33 9.10
C SER A 302 21.41 1.45 8.09
N THR A 303 22.66 1.74 7.78
CA THR A 303 23.00 2.77 6.80
C THR A 303 22.50 2.35 5.41
N GLY A 304 21.45 3.00 4.95
CA GLY A 304 20.91 2.81 3.62
C GLY A 304 21.91 3.25 2.54
N LYS A 305 21.90 2.56 1.41
CA LYS A 305 22.52 3.06 0.18
C LYS A 305 21.55 3.97 -0.54
N ASN A 306 22.05 4.93 -1.31
CA ASN A 306 21.26 5.69 -2.28
C ASN A 306 20.89 4.83 -3.49
N LEU A 307 20.39 3.62 -3.23
CA LEU A 307 19.92 2.66 -4.21
C LEU A 307 18.49 2.29 -3.87
N LEU A 308 17.62 2.47 -4.84
CA LEU A 308 16.18 2.37 -4.70
C LEU A 308 15.61 1.42 -5.74
N LYS A 309 14.76 0.50 -5.31
CA LYS A 309 13.78 -0.17 -6.16
C LYS A 309 12.45 0.53 -5.97
N LEU A 310 11.73 0.76 -7.05
CA LEU A 310 10.33 1.17 -7.03
C LEU A 310 9.49 0.05 -7.58
N TYR A 311 8.39 -0.26 -6.90
CA TYR A 311 7.33 -1.13 -7.37
C TYR A 311 6.07 -0.30 -7.60
N LEU A 312 5.23 -0.69 -8.55
CA LEU A 312 3.89 -0.13 -8.65
C LEU A 312 3.04 -0.58 -7.46
N SER A 313 2.15 0.26 -6.98
CA SER A 313 1.29 -0.05 -5.85
C SER A 313 0.23 -1.12 -6.13
N ASP A 314 0.07 -1.52 -7.40
CA ASP A 314 -0.86 -2.56 -7.83
C ASP A 314 -0.21 -3.51 -8.85
N VAL A 315 -0.19 -4.80 -8.52
CA VAL A 315 0.41 -5.84 -9.35
C VAL A 315 -0.37 -6.07 -10.64
N GLY A 316 -1.68 -5.82 -10.65
CA GLY A 316 -2.51 -5.94 -11.85
C GLY A 316 -2.13 -4.91 -12.91
N ILE A 317 -1.83 -3.68 -12.50
CA ILE A 317 -1.28 -2.64 -13.40
C ILE A 317 0.06 -3.11 -13.96
N LEU A 318 0.98 -3.59 -13.12
CA LEU A 318 2.28 -4.07 -13.58
C LEU A 318 2.16 -5.18 -14.62
N THR A 319 1.34 -6.18 -14.35
CA THR A 319 1.15 -7.31 -15.27
C THR A 319 0.46 -6.89 -16.56
N ASN A 320 -0.41 -5.87 -16.52
CA ASN A 320 -0.99 -5.30 -17.72
C ASN A 320 0.05 -4.58 -18.58
N VAL A 321 0.92 -3.77 -17.98
CA VAL A 321 1.99 -3.06 -18.72
C VAL A 321 2.96 -4.07 -19.36
N LEU A 322 3.38 -5.12 -18.62
CA LEU A 322 4.38 -6.07 -19.10
C LEU A 322 3.84 -7.08 -20.13
N TYR A 323 2.60 -7.55 -19.96
CA TYR A 323 2.09 -8.70 -20.72
C TYR A 323 0.82 -8.41 -21.51
N LYS A 324 0.25 -7.21 -21.37
CA LYS A 324 -0.98 -6.82 -22.10
C LYS A 324 -2.09 -7.86 -21.92
N HIS A 325 -2.63 -8.35 -23.02
CA HIS A 325 -3.73 -9.33 -23.02
C HIS A 325 -3.28 -10.78 -22.81
N ASN A 326 -1.98 -11.06 -22.69
CA ASN A 326 -1.49 -12.43 -22.52
C ASN A 326 -1.63 -12.90 -21.05
N ALA A 327 -2.87 -13.14 -20.63
CA ALA A 327 -3.17 -13.66 -19.29
C ALA A 327 -2.60 -15.08 -19.07
N LEU A 328 -2.49 -15.89 -20.12
CA LEU A 328 -2.00 -17.26 -20.02
C LEU A 328 -0.53 -17.32 -19.58
N ALA A 329 0.25 -16.31 -19.88
CA ALA A 329 1.64 -16.23 -19.44
C ALA A 329 1.76 -16.28 -17.92
N ILE A 330 0.82 -15.61 -17.20
CA ILE A 330 0.77 -15.53 -15.74
C ILE A 330 0.12 -16.80 -15.17
N MET A 331 -1.03 -17.22 -15.75
CA MET A 331 -1.81 -18.33 -15.21
C MET A 331 -1.04 -19.67 -15.29
N ASN A 332 -0.23 -19.87 -16.32
CA ASN A 332 0.46 -21.12 -16.61
C ASN A 332 1.96 -21.11 -16.29
N ASP A 333 2.47 -20.08 -15.60
CA ASP A 333 3.90 -19.92 -15.27
C ASP A 333 4.80 -20.20 -16.49
N VAL A 334 4.52 -19.53 -17.61
CA VAL A 334 5.22 -19.78 -18.88
C VAL A 334 6.72 -19.49 -18.72
N LYS A 335 7.57 -20.50 -18.86
CA LYS A 335 9.04 -20.42 -18.63
C LYS A 335 9.77 -19.35 -19.43
N SER A 336 9.26 -18.95 -20.60
CA SER A 336 9.85 -17.88 -21.42
C SER A 336 9.56 -16.48 -20.91
N VAL A 337 8.76 -16.33 -19.84
CA VAL A 337 8.35 -15.05 -19.28
C VAL A 337 8.99 -14.88 -17.91
N ASN A 338 9.63 -13.72 -17.69
CA ASN A 338 10.22 -13.38 -16.40
C ASN A 338 9.13 -12.94 -15.40
N LEU A 339 8.55 -13.90 -14.69
CA LEU A 339 7.56 -13.63 -13.65
C LEU A 339 8.19 -13.18 -12.31
N GLY A 340 9.51 -13.21 -12.15
CA GLY A 340 10.17 -12.79 -10.91
C GLY A 340 9.79 -11.39 -10.47
N ALA A 341 9.76 -10.43 -11.40
CA ALA A 341 9.33 -9.07 -11.12
C ALA A 341 7.88 -8.97 -10.61
N VAL A 342 6.99 -9.79 -11.15
CA VAL A 342 5.57 -9.83 -10.75
C VAL A 342 5.41 -10.40 -9.34
N TYR A 343 6.09 -11.50 -9.06
CA TYR A 343 6.04 -12.15 -7.74
C TYR A 343 6.67 -11.28 -6.65
N GLU A 344 7.79 -10.62 -6.94
CA GLU A 344 8.35 -9.63 -6.00
C GLU A 344 7.41 -8.43 -5.81
N SER A 345 6.76 -7.95 -6.87
CA SER A 345 5.83 -6.81 -6.77
C SER A 345 4.63 -7.10 -5.90
N VAL A 346 4.03 -8.29 -6.02
CA VAL A 346 2.90 -8.65 -5.15
C VAL A 346 3.34 -8.83 -3.70
N VAL A 347 4.54 -9.36 -3.45
CA VAL A 347 5.09 -9.44 -2.08
C VAL A 347 5.34 -8.05 -1.52
N ALA A 348 5.90 -7.11 -2.30
CA ALA A 348 6.06 -5.71 -1.88
C ALA A 348 4.70 -5.06 -1.56
N GLN A 349 3.69 -5.29 -2.39
CA GLN A 349 2.33 -4.78 -2.19
C GLN A 349 1.70 -5.33 -0.89
N GLU A 350 1.77 -6.64 -0.66
CA GLU A 350 1.24 -7.28 0.55
C GLU A 350 1.94 -6.76 1.81
N LEU A 351 3.27 -6.80 1.86
CA LEU A 351 4.03 -6.32 3.00
C LEU A 351 3.74 -4.84 3.30
N SER A 352 3.68 -3.99 2.27
CA SER A 352 3.37 -2.57 2.41
C SER A 352 1.96 -2.35 2.96
N SER A 353 0.96 -3.09 2.46
CA SER A 353 -0.43 -3.00 2.94
C SER A 353 -0.60 -3.45 4.40
N HIS A 354 0.32 -4.27 4.88
CA HIS A 354 0.39 -4.73 6.27
C HIS A 354 1.26 -3.84 7.17
N GLY A 355 1.73 -2.70 6.66
CA GLY A 355 2.52 -1.73 7.41
C GLY A 355 3.98 -2.13 7.64
N VAL A 356 4.50 -3.07 6.85
CA VAL A 356 5.89 -3.51 6.90
C VAL A 356 6.77 -2.56 6.08
N PRO A 357 7.74 -1.86 6.70
CA PRO A 357 8.72 -1.07 5.94
C PRO A 357 9.56 -1.97 5.04
N LEU A 358 9.75 -1.55 3.78
CA LEU A 358 10.39 -2.37 2.77
C LEU A 358 11.88 -2.06 2.65
N TYR A 359 12.70 -3.08 2.85
CA TYR A 359 14.15 -3.06 2.61
C TYR A 359 14.55 -4.26 1.79
N TYR A 360 15.70 -4.18 1.10
CA TYR A 360 16.32 -5.31 0.43
C TYR A 360 17.84 -5.33 0.71
N TYR A 361 18.42 -6.52 0.68
CA TYR A 361 19.87 -6.67 0.83
C TYR A 361 20.56 -6.52 -0.53
N ASP A 362 21.57 -5.62 -0.59
CA ASP A 362 22.43 -5.47 -1.77
C ASP A 362 23.89 -5.42 -1.37
N ASN A 363 24.63 -6.47 -1.68
CA ASN A 363 26.05 -6.55 -1.43
C ASN A 363 26.77 -7.00 -2.70
N LYS A 364 27.79 -6.25 -3.12
CA LYS A 364 28.51 -6.50 -4.38
C LYS A 364 29.13 -7.88 -4.49
N SER A 365 29.58 -8.48 -3.38
CA SER A 365 30.27 -9.77 -3.35
C SER A 365 29.38 -10.92 -2.91
N LYS A 366 28.32 -10.66 -2.15
CA LYS A 366 27.47 -11.68 -1.54
C LYS A 366 26.10 -11.82 -2.24
N GLY A 367 25.77 -10.89 -3.15
CA GLY A 367 24.52 -10.91 -3.91
C GLY A 367 23.41 -10.06 -3.30
N GLU A 368 22.16 -10.36 -3.68
CA GLU A 368 20.95 -9.63 -3.34
C GLU A 368 19.92 -10.58 -2.73
N VAL A 369 19.22 -10.13 -1.67
CA VAL A 369 18.03 -10.80 -1.10
C VAL A 369 16.84 -9.86 -1.27
N ASP A 370 15.72 -10.39 -1.72
CA ASP A 370 14.60 -9.59 -2.25
C ASP A 370 14.00 -8.65 -1.22
N PHE A 371 13.73 -9.11 0.03
CA PHE A 371 13.19 -8.28 1.09
C PHE A 371 13.84 -8.57 2.44
N LEU A 372 13.88 -7.54 3.29
CA LEU A 372 14.24 -7.63 4.71
C LEU A 372 13.15 -6.93 5.52
N PHE A 373 12.82 -7.46 6.67
CA PHE A 373 11.99 -6.78 7.65
C PHE A 373 12.42 -7.10 9.09
N ASP A 374 11.99 -6.26 10.02
CA ASP A 374 12.25 -6.42 11.44
C ASP A 374 11.22 -7.37 12.09
N ASP A 375 11.69 -8.37 12.80
CA ASP A 375 10.87 -9.18 13.69
C ASP A 375 11.10 -8.69 15.13
N TYR A 376 10.15 -7.94 15.66
CA TYR A 376 10.24 -7.37 17.01
C TYR A 376 10.06 -8.41 18.11
N ASP A 377 9.42 -9.54 17.84
CA ASP A 377 9.27 -10.62 18.82
C ASP A 377 10.62 -11.32 19.10
N SER A 378 11.37 -11.56 18.04
CA SER A 378 12.68 -12.21 18.13
C SER A 378 13.85 -11.23 18.17
N LEU A 379 13.60 -9.91 18.03
CA LEU A 379 14.60 -8.85 17.92
C LEU A 379 15.69 -9.18 16.87
N SER A 380 15.24 -9.55 15.68
CA SER A 380 16.12 -9.99 14.58
C SER A 380 15.64 -9.52 13.23
N VAL A 381 16.58 -9.48 12.26
CA VAL A 381 16.26 -9.22 10.87
C VAL A 381 15.81 -10.50 10.19
N VAL A 382 14.71 -10.45 9.47
CA VAL A 382 14.13 -11.56 8.72
C VAL A 382 14.28 -11.31 7.22
N PRO A 383 15.11 -12.08 6.50
CA PRO A 383 15.19 -12.04 5.05
C PRO A 383 14.08 -12.87 4.40
N ILE A 384 13.54 -12.37 3.27
CA ILE A 384 12.62 -13.06 2.39
C ILE A 384 13.22 -13.14 1.00
N GLU A 385 13.22 -14.34 0.43
CA GLU A 385 13.53 -14.61 -0.97
C GLU A 385 12.27 -15.05 -1.69
N VAL A 386 12.02 -14.53 -2.89
CA VAL A 386 10.81 -14.79 -3.69
C VAL A 386 11.18 -15.56 -4.95
N LYS A 387 10.55 -16.71 -5.18
CA LYS A 387 10.79 -17.58 -6.31
C LYS A 387 9.53 -17.83 -7.14
N SER A 388 9.59 -17.50 -8.42
CA SER A 388 8.50 -17.73 -9.37
C SER A 388 8.62 -19.03 -10.17
N GLY A 389 9.73 -19.76 -10.00
CA GLY A 389 10.05 -20.97 -10.78
C GLY A 389 10.20 -22.21 -9.93
N LYS A 390 10.51 -23.35 -10.60
CA LYS A 390 10.73 -24.64 -9.93
C LYS A 390 12.06 -24.73 -9.17
N ASP A 391 13.04 -23.86 -9.47
CA ASP A 391 14.36 -23.88 -8.85
C ASP A 391 14.39 -23.05 -7.55
N TYR A 392 13.37 -23.21 -6.71
CA TYR A 392 13.18 -22.44 -5.48
C TYR A 392 14.27 -22.74 -4.42
N ASN A 393 14.96 -23.86 -4.51
CA ASN A 393 16.08 -24.24 -3.63
C ASN A 393 17.40 -23.51 -3.96
N VAL A 394 17.48 -22.79 -5.08
CA VAL A 394 18.69 -22.08 -5.50
C VAL A 394 18.62 -20.62 -5.06
N HIS A 395 19.22 -20.31 -3.92
CA HIS A 395 19.27 -18.98 -3.32
C HIS A 395 20.58 -18.71 -2.58
N SER A 396 21.69 -18.69 -3.34
CA SER A 396 23.04 -18.55 -2.79
C SER A 396 23.22 -17.28 -1.95
N ALA A 397 22.61 -16.17 -2.35
CA ALA A 397 22.68 -14.92 -1.60
C ALA A 397 21.99 -15.00 -0.23
N LEU A 398 20.81 -15.63 -0.15
CA LEU A 398 20.12 -15.89 1.11
C LEU A 398 20.95 -16.81 2.01
N ASN A 399 21.55 -17.88 1.46
CA ASN A 399 22.41 -18.78 2.24
C ASN A 399 23.61 -18.03 2.82
N HIS A 400 24.29 -17.18 2.03
CA HIS A 400 25.38 -16.35 2.54
C HIS A 400 24.92 -15.33 3.59
N PHE A 401 23.70 -14.83 3.45
CA PHE A 401 23.11 -13.88 4.40
C PHE A 401 22.84 -14.56 5.75
N VAL A 402 22.18 -15.72 5.71
CA VAL A 402 21.80 -16.50 6.92
C VAL A 402 23.03 -17.07 7.65
N ALA A 403 24.09 -17.43 6.90
CA ALA A 403 25.35 -17.92 7.47
C ALA A 403 26.22 -16.82 8.10
N ASN A 404 25.87 -15.54 7.94
CA ASN A 404 26.65 -14.44 8.51
C ASN A 404 26.20 -14.17 9.95
N ASP A 405 26.98 -14.62 10.92
CA ASP A 405 26.68 -14.47 12.35
C ASP A 405 26.48 -13.01 12.78
N SER A 406 27.14 -12.04 12.10
CA SER A 406 26.98 -10.62 12.43
C SER A 406 25.57 -10.07 12.15
N TYR A 407 24.76 -10.74 11.32
CA TYR A 407 23.38 -10.34 11.03
C TYR A 407 22.37 -10.91 12.01
N ALA A 408 22.80 -11.80 12.91
CA ALA A 408 21.98 -12.40 13.97
C ALA A 408 20.63 -12.98 13.50
N VAL A 409 20.60 -13.56 12.28
CA VAL A 409 19.38 -14.12 11.66
C VAL A 409 18.91 -15.33 12.46
N LYS A 410 17.66 -15.29 12.92
CA LYS A 410 17.00 -16.42 13.61
C LYS A 410 16.13 -17.24 12.67
N LYS A 411 15.47 -16.59 11.70
CA LYS A 411 14.63 -17.22 10.68
C LYS A 411 14.71 -16.46 9.36
N ALA A 412 14.50 -17.16 8.28
CA ALA A 412 14.46 -16.65 6.92
C ALA A 412 13.32 -17.33 6.15
N TYR A 413 12.77 -16.71 5.12
CA TYR A 413 11.69 -17.29 4.33
C TYR A 413 12.04 -17.37 2.87
N VAL A 414 11.63 -18.47 2.23
CA VAL A 414 11.61 -18.63 0.78
C VAL A 414 10.16 -18.84 0.36
N LEU A 415 9.61 -17.89 -0.38
CA LEU A 415 8.25 -17.94 -0.88
C LEU A 415 8.23 -18.43 -2.32
N SER A 416 7.45 -19.47 -2.60
CA SER A 416 7.38 -20.11 -3.93
C SER A 416 5.98 -20.63 -4.25
N ASN A 417 5.82 -21.21 -5.43
CA ASN A 417 4.56 -21.86 -5.82
C ASN A 417 4.42 -23.29 -5.27
N GLU A 418 5.44 -23.80 -4.58
CA GLU A 418 5.40 -25.15 -4.02
C GLU A 418 4.46 -25.24 -2.81
N ARG A 419 3.83 -26.40 -2.66
CA ARG A 419 2.85 -26.66 -1.62
C ARG A 419 3.49 -26.89 -0.23
N GLU A 420 4.62 -27.58 -0.23
CA GLU A 420 5.22 -28.08 1.01
C GLU A 420 5.78 -26.94 1.85
N VAL A 421 5.42 -26.95 3.13
CA VAL A 421 6.09 -26.14 4.14
C VAL A 421 7.22 -26.98 4.73
N VAL A 422 8.44 -26.53 4.51
CA VAL A 422 9.66 -27.23 4.95
C VAL A 422 10.53 -26.26 5.71
N GLN A 423 10.97 -26.66 6.89
CA GLN A 423 11.94 -25.89 7.69
C GLN A 423 13.27 -26.64 7.72
N THR A 424 14.34 -25.96 7.32
CA THR A 424 15.72 -26.44 7.41
C THR A 424 16.52 -25.44 8.22
N GLU A 425 17.01 -25.83 9.40
CA GLU A 425 17.73 -24.93 10.32
C GLU A 425 17.00 -23.58 10.51
N LYS A 426 17.45 -22.53 9.79
CA LYS A 426 16.90 -21.18 9.88
C LYS A 426 15.99 -20.80 8.69
N ILE A 427 15.95 -21.60 7.61
CA ILE A 427 15.19 -21.27 6.39
C ILE A 427 13.88 -22.05 6.38
N ILE A 428 12.79 -21.32 6.16
CA ILE A 428 11.42 -21.83 6.06
C ILE A 428 10.95 -21.61 4.62
N TYR A 429 10.68 -22.70 3.91
CA TYR A 429 10.09 -22.70 2.59
C TYR A 429 8.58 -22.79 2.73
N MET A 430 7.84 -21.97 2.00
CA MET A 430 6.39 -21.99 2.06
C MET A 430 5.71 -21.41 0.81
N PRO A 431 4.42 -21.75 0.60
CA PRO A 431 3.64 -21.20 -0.49
C PRO A 431 3.59 -19.67 -0.48
N ILE A 432 3.72 -19.04 -1.66
CA ILE A 432 3.78 -17.59 -1.80
C ILE A 432 2.54 -16.85 -1.26
N TYR A 433 1.36 -17.44 -1.35
CA TYR A 433 0.14 -16.82 -0.86
C TYR A 433 0.12 -16.64 0.67
N TYR A 434 1.04 -17.29 1.42
CA TYR A 434 1.20 -17.07 2.84
C TYR A 434 1.76 -15.67 3.18
N VAL A 435 2.25 -14.93 2.18
CA VAL A 435 2.63 -13.52 2.37
C VAL A 435 1.50 -12.68 2.97
N MET A 436 0.23 -13.05 2.75
CA MET A 436 -0.94 -12.37 3.33
C MET A 436 -0.97 -12.38 4.88
N PHE A 437 -0.17 -13.24 5.52
CA PHE A 437 -0.08 -13.34 6.99
C PHE A 437 1.15 -12.68 7.58
N PHE A 438 2.04 -12.11 6.77
CA PHE A 438 3.19 -11.37 7.28
C PHE A 438 2.72 -9.96 7.71
N SER A 439 2.93 -9.61 8.97
CA SER A 439 2.63 -8.28 9.50
C SER A 439 3.64 -7.92 10.58
N GLN A 440 3.87 -6.62 10.77
CA GLN A 440 4.69 -6.11 11.88
C GLN A 440 3.89 -5.86 13.17
N LEU A 441 2.57 -5.87 13.08
CA LEU A 441 1.75 -5.64 14.26
C LEU A 441 1.94 -6.81 15.22
N PRO A 442 2.34 -6.57 16.48
CA PRO A 442 2.42 -7.61 17.47
C PRO A 442 1.06 -8.28 17.55
N GLN A 443 1.05 -9.61 17.44
CA GLN A 443 -0.16 -10.38 17.67
C GLN A 443 -0.46 -10.26 19.17
N GLN A 444 -1.36 -9.30 19.51
CA GLN A 444 -1.84 -9.05 20.89
C GLN A 444 -0.72 -8.95 21.94
N CYS A 445 -0.22 -7.74 22.17
CA CYS A 445 0.26 -7.41 23.50
C CYS A 445 -0.97 -7.30 24.39
N ASP A 446 -1.38 -8.41 24.99
CA ASP A 446 -2.30 -8.39 26.10
C ASP A 446 -1.63 -7.56 27.21
N ASN A 447 -2.17 -6.33 27.42
CA ASN A 447 -1.98 -5.49 28.59
C ASN A 447 -0.60 -5.57 29.27
N LEU A 448 0.44 -5.09 28.62
CA LEU A 448 1.66 -4.69 29.33
C LEU A 448 1.32 -3.40 30.09
N LEU A 449 0.77 -3.56 31.30
CA LEU A 449 0.74 -2.48 32.28
C LEU A 449 2.18 -2.38 32.80
N ILE A 450 2.84 -1.28 32.46
CA ILE A 450 4.09 -0.87 33.11
C ILE A 450 3.67 -0.10 34.33
N ASP A 451 3.84 -0.70 35.53
CA ASP A 451 3.64 -0.05 36.79
C ASP A 451 4.66 1.08 37.03
#